data_b3a77264c1fc2ba4f42e4aefa8cb8f65
#
_entry.id   b3a77264c1fc2ba4f42e4aefa8cb8f65
#
_cell.length_a   1.000
_cell.length_b   1.000
_cell.length_c   1.000
_cell.angle_alpha   90.00
_cell.angle_beta   90.00
_cell.angle_gamma   90.00
#
_symmetry.space_group_name_H-M   'P 1'
#
loop_
_entity.id
_entity.type
_entity.pdbx_description
1 polymer ?
#
loop_
_entity_poly.entity_id
_entity_poly.type
_entity_poly.pdbx_seq_one_letter_code
_entity_poly.pdbx_strand_id
1 'polypeptide(L)'
;MFKSPPISIDEYSKAVGNMGYKLSLTHAKKNCIKSDIPWEKNLEIIRQWTIKQNKAYVEEMKSKFESEGSLNEKITEKLTKLVQDITYSPNLNEKSVGAQILNYLKKQELATDVAVDFDTSNEESDKILKLRKVKMVRYQENPTKNWGPMARPK
;
A
#
# COMPACT_ATOMS: atom_id res chain seq x y z
N MET A 1 10.01 -5.16 -5.85
CA MET A 1 8.64 -5.26 -5.38
C MET A 1 7.86 -4.07 -5.92
N PHE A 2 6.60 -3.86 -5.64
CA PHE A 2 5.81 -2.80 -6.26
C PHE A 2 6.41 -1.41 -6.02
N LYS A 3 6.54 -0.61 -7.07
CA LYS A 3 6.78 0.83 -6.96
C LYS A 3 5.42 1.51 -6.84
N SER A 4 4.89 1.55 -5.64
CA SER A 4 3.58 2.14 -5.37
C SER A 4 3.74 3.43 -4.58
N PRO A 5 2.95 4.46 -4.86
CA PRO A 5 2.82 5.59 -3.94
C PRO A 5 2.24 5.11 -2.60
N PRO A 6 2.52 5.81 -1.50
CA PRO A 6 2.00 5.44 -0.20
C PRO A 6 0.47 5.50 -0.19
N ILE A 7 -0.15 4.45 0.35
CA ILE A 7 -1.59 4.43 0.62
C ILE A 7 -1.88 5.17 1.93
N SER A 8 -2.94 5.96 1.96
CA SER A 8 -3.37 6.60 3.21
C SER A 8 -4.00 5.57 4.17
N ILE A 9 -3.96 5.86 5.47
CA ILE A 9 -4.60 5.00 6.47
C ILE A 9 -6.11 4.91 6.24
N ASP A 10 -6.73 5.98 5.76
CA ASP A 10 -8.16 6.02 5.45
C ASP A 10 -8.50 5.05 4.32
N GLU A 11 -7.85 5.18 3.17
CA GLU A 11 -8.07 4.31 2.01
C GLU A 11 -7.73 2.84 2.31
N TYR A 12 -6.65 2.60 3.04
CA TYR A 12 -6.29 1.26 3.48
C TYR A 12 -7.35 0.65 4.41
N SER A 13 -7.87 1.44 5.37
CA SER A 13 -8.89 0.95 6.30
C SER A 13 -10.23 0.67 5.61
N LYS A 14 -10.61 1.46 4.61
CA LYS A 14 -11.76 1.18 3.76
C LYS A 14 -11.57 -0.12 3.00
N ALA A 15 -10.44 -0.29 2.33
CA ALA A 15 -10.12 -1.51 1.58
C ALA A 15 -10.19 -2.76 2.44
N VAL A 16 -9.57 -2.75 3.62
CA VAL A 16 -9.55 -3.90 4.53
C VAL A 16 -10.94 -4.19 5.11
N GLY A 17 -11.67 -3.14 5.53
CA GLY A 17 -13.02 -3.27 6.07
C GLY A 17 -14.02 -3.77 5.02
N ASN A 18 -13.94 -3.30 3.77
CA ASN A 18 -14.78 -3.76 2.66
C ASN A 18 -14.50 -5.23 2.27
N MET A 19 -13.31 -5.73 2.58
CA MET A 19 -12.97 -7.15 2.47
C MET A 19 -13.44 -7.99 3.68
N GLY A 20 -14.08 -7.37 4.68
CA GLY A 20 -14.62 -8.04 5.87
C GLY A 20 -13.61 -8.29 7.00
N TYR A 21 -12.42 -7.71 6.95
CA TYR A 21 -11.40 -7.85 7.98
C TYR A 21 -11.44 -6.71 9.00
N LYS A 22 -10.95 -6.99 10.20
CA LYS A 22 -10.93 -6.04 11.32
C LYS A 22 -9.62 -5.26 11.40
N LEU A 23 -9.72 -4.04 11.91
CA LEU A 23 -8.60 -3.13 12.04
C LEU A 23 -8.55 -2.50 13.44
N SER A 24 -7.34 -2.19 13.88
CA SER A 24 -7.10 -1.38 15.06
C SER A 24 -5.80 -0.59 14.92
N LEU A 25 -5.74 0.58 15.57
CA LEU A 25 -4.49 1.32 15.67
C LEU A 25 -3.61 0.74 16.78
N THR A 26 -2.31 0.69 16.53
CA THR A 26 -1.36 0.35 17.59
C THR A 26 -0.93 1.59 18.36
N HIS A 27 -0.76 1.43 19.67
CA HIS A 27 -0.19 2.47 20.54
C HIS A 27 1.35 2.50 20.51
N ALA A 28 1.99 1.46 19.96
CA ALA A 28 3.44 1.35 19.95
C ALA A 28 4.11 2.38 19.03
N LYS A 29 3.56 2.60 17.85
CA LYS A 29 4.13 3.53 16.85
C LYS A 29 3.02 4.27 16.11
N LYS A 30 3.32 5.52 15.72
CA LYS A 30 2.40 6.31 14.89
C LYS A 30 2.20 5.65 13.52
N ASN A 31 1.00 5.75 12.99
CA ASN A 31 0.63 5.24 11.65
C ASN A 31 0.83 3.73 11.45
N CYS A 32 0.86 2.96 12.54
CA CYS A 32 0.87 1.51 12.46
C CYS A 32 -0.50 0.96 12.79
N ILE A 33 -0.93 -0.02 12.00
CA ILE A 33 -2.22 -0.68 12.08
C ILE A 33 -2.01 -2.15 12.44
N LYS A 34 -2.90 -2.68 13.24
CA LYS A 34 -3.07 -4.13 13.46
C LYS A 34 -4.30 -4.57 12.70
N SER A 35 -4.20 -5.70 12.00
CA SER A 35 -5.30 -6.31 11.27
C SER A 35 -5.20 -7.82 11.35
N ASP A 36 -6.32 -8.49 11.15
CA ASP A 36 -6.43 -9.94 10.99
C ASP A 36 -6.38 -10.37 9.52
N ILE A 37 -6.14 -9.42 8.60
CA ILE A 37 -6.05 -9.71 7.17
C ILE A 37 -4.87 -10.64 6.85
N PRO A 38 -5.07 -11.73 6.08
CA PRO A 38 -3.99 -12.56 5.59
C PRO A 38 -3.01 -11.77 4.72
N TRP A 39 -1.74 -12.18 4.74
CA TRP A 39 -0.68 -11.49 4.02
C TRP A 39 -0.94 -11.42 2.51
N GLU A 40 -1.48 -12.47 1.93
CA GLU A 40 -1.82 -12.58 0.51
C GLU A 40 -2.85 -11.52 0.10
N LYS A 41 -3.89 -11.34 0.92
CA LYS A 41 -4.91 -10.32 0.69
C LYS A 41 -4.37 -8.91 0.87
N ASN A 42 -3.46 -8.73 1.81
CA ASN A 42 -2.77 -7.44 1.98
C ASN A 42 -1.95 -7.07 0.74
N LEU A 43 -1.24 -8.03 0.14
CA LEU A 43 -0.51 -7.81 -1.10
C LEU A 43 -1.44 -7.49 -2.27
N GLU A 44 -2.63 -8.10 -2.32
CA GLU A 44 -3.64 -7.79 -3.33
C GLU A 44 -4.16 -6.36 -3.19
N ILE A 45 -4.39 -5.87 -1.98
CA ILE A 45 -4.72 -4.46 -1.73
C ILE A 45 -3.63 -3.55 -2.30
N ILE A 46 -2.36 -3.83 -2.02
CA ILE A 46 -1.23 -3.03 -2.52
C ILE A 46 -1.17 -3.08 -4.05
N ARG A 47 -1.39 -4.24 -4.65
CA ARG A 47 -1.41 -4.41 -6.10
C ARG A 47 -2.51 -3.57 -6.75
N GLN A 48 -3.74 -3.69 -6.28
CA GLN A 48 -4.88 -2.95 -6.83
C GLN A 48 -4.76 -1.44 -6.56
N TRP A 49 -4.21 -1.03 -5.43
CA TRP A 49 -3.86 0.36 -5.17
C TRP A 49 -2.86 0.89 -6.21
N THR A 50 -1.82 0.12 -6.49
CA THR A 50 -0.82 0.50 -7.50
C THR A 50 -1.47 0.65 -8.88
N ILE A 51 -2.39 -0.24 -9.26
CA ILE A 51 -3.15 -0.15 -10.52
C ILE A 51 -3.99 1.14 -10.53
N LYS A 52 -4.74 1.41 -9.47
CA LYS A 52 -5.57 2.61 -9.34
C LYS A 52 -4.74 3.89 -9.54
N GLN A 53 -3.60 3.98 -8.87
CA GLN A 53 -2.71 5.14 -8.96
C GLN A 53 -2.04 5.27 -10.34
N ASN A 54 -1.62 4.16 -10.93
CA ASN A 54 -1.04 4.20 -12.26
C ASN A 54 -2.06 4.61 -13.32
N LYS A 55 -3.31 4.16 -13.22
CA LYS A 55 -4.39 4.59 -14.12
C LYS A 55 -4.61 6.10 -14.03
N ALA A 56 -4.76 6.64 -12.81
CA ALA A 56 -4.93 8.08 -12.60
C ALA A 56 -3.74 8.88 -13.17
N TYR A 57 -2.51 8.41 -12.93
CA TYR A 57 -1.32 9.04 -13.48
C TYR A 57 -1.30 9.02 -15.02
N VAL A 58 -1.69 7.89 -15.63
CA VAL A 58 -1.73 7.75 -17.09
C VAL A 58 -2.77 8.69 -17.70
N GLU A 59 -3.94 8.82 -17.09
CA GLU A 59 -4.99 9.75 -17.54
C GLU A 59 -4.52 11.21 -17.46
N GLU A 60 -3.89 11.59 -16.34
CA GLU A 60 -3.32 12.93 -16.17
C GLU A 60 -2.24 13.23 -17.22
N MET A 61 -1.35 12.27 -17.47
CA MET A 61 -0.28 12.45 -18.45
C MET A 61 -0.80 12.51 -19.89
N LYS A 62 -1.80 11.69 -20.22
CA LYS A 62 -2.44 11.76 -21.53
C LYS A 62 -3.06 13.13 -21.78
N SER A 63 -3.84 13.65 -20.85
CA SER A 63 -4.47 14.97 -20.98
C SER A 63 -3.43 16.10 -21.12
N LYS A 64 -2.30 16.02 -20.42
CA LYS A 64 -1.19 16.98 -20.55
C LYS A 64 -0.56 16.91 -21.94
N PHE A 65 -0.20 15.72 -22.42
CA PHE A 65 0.42 15.55 -23.74
C PHE A 65 -0.52 15.88 -24.89
N GLU A 66 -1.82 15.65 -24.73
CA GLU A 66 -2.84 16.08 -25.70
C GLU A 66 -2.92 17.60 -25.77
N SER A 67 -2.92 18.30 -24.64
CA SER A 67 -2.96 19.76 -24.60
C SER A 67 -1.68 20.41 -25.17
N GLU A 68 -0.54 19.74 -25.06
CA GLU A 68 0.75 20.19 -25.58
C GLU A 68 0.98 19.77 -27.04
N GLY A 69 0.10 18.95 -27.62
CA GLY A 69 0.24 18.43 -28.98
C GLY A 69 1.46 17.49 -29.16
N SER A 70 2.02 16.98 -28.07
CA SER A 70 3.24 16.16 -28.06
C SER A 70 2.97 14.67 -27.90
N LEU A 71 1.71 14.25 -27.90
CA LEU A 71 1.34 12.85 -27.77
C LEU A 71 1.81 12.06 -29.00
N ASN A 72 2.74 11.14 -28.81
CA ASN A 72 3.21 10.24 -29.85
C ASN A 72 3.02 8.76 -29.43
N GLU A 73 3.11 7.87 -30.42
CA GLU A 73 2.86 6.44 -30.26
C GLU A 73 3.76 5.79 -29.20
N LYS A 74 5.03 6.21 -29.13
CA LYS A 74 5.99 5.71 -28.11
C LYS A 74 5.64 6.11 -26.69
N ILE A 75 5.07 7.31 -26.48
CA ILE A 75 4.62 7.78 -25.18
C ILE A 75 3.38 6.99 -24.76
N THR A 76 2.43 6.83 -25.67
CA THR A 76 1.20 6.06 -25.45
C THR A 76 1.51 4.61 -25.06
N GLU A 77 2.44 3.96 -25.77
CA GLU A 77 2.87 2.60 -25.48
C GLU A 77 3.51 2.48 -24.08
N LYS A 78 4.39 3.41 -23.71
CA LYS A 78 4.99 3.44 -22.36
C LYS A 78 3.96 3.63 -21.26
N LEU A 79 3.00 4.52 -21.46
CA LEU A 79 1.92 4.76 -20.49
C LEU A 79 1.01 3.53 -20.35
N THR A 80 0.71 2.84 -21.44
CA THR A 80 -0.09 1.62 -21.42
C THR A 80 0.61 0.49 -20.66
N LYS A 81 1.92 0.34 -20.84
CA LYS A 81 2.72 -0.64 -20.09
C LYS A 81 2.72 -0.41 -18.60
N LEU A 82 2.65 0.84 -18.13
CA LEU A 82 2.57 1.16 -16.69
C LEU A 82 1.29 0.61 -16.04
N VAL A 83 0.21 0.46 -16.77
CA VAL A 83 -1.05 -0.08 -16.27
C VAL A 83 -1.13 -1.60 -16.41
N GLN A 84 -0.58 -2.13 -17.51
CA GLN A 84 -0.66 -3.56 -17.83
C GLN A 84 0.38 -4.39 -17.07
N ASP A 85 1.60 -3.87 -16.95
CA ASP A 85 2.72 -4.55 -16.30
C ASP A 85 2.97 -4.02 -14.89
N ILE A 86 2.06 -4.30 -13.96
CA ILE A 86 2.38 -4.23 -12.53
C ILE A 86 3.16 -5.48 -12.15
N THR A 87 3.97 -5.89 -13.03
CA THR A 87 4.89 -6.97 -12.87
C THR A 87 6.25 -6.37 -12.51
N TYR A 88 6.66 -6.68 -11.34
CA TYR A 88 8.02 -6.85 -10.87
C TYR A 88 9.10 -6.07 -11.62
N SER A 89 9.84 -5.28 -10.91
CA SER A 89 11.08 -4.74 -11.46
C SER A 89 11.83 -5.87 -12.21
N PRO A 90 12.11 -5.73 -13.51
CA PRO A 90 12.85 -6.75 -14.25
C PRO A 90 14.25 -7.00 -13.69
N ASN A 91 14.73 -6.10 -12.84
CA ASN A 91 16.02 -6.17 -12.15
C ASN A 91 15.91 -6.78 -10.75
N LEU A 92 14.80 -7.44 -10.41
CA LEU A 92 14.66 -8.11 -9.12
C LEU A 92 15.54 -9.37 -9.12
N ASN A 93 16.54 -9.40 -8.25
CA ASN A 93 17.37 -10.59 -8.10
C ASN A 93 16.50 -11.79 -7.67
N GLU A 94 16.55 -12.87 -8.43
CA GLU A 94 15.75 -14.09 -8.19
C GLU A 94 15.95 -14.69 -6.80
N LYS A 95 17.13 -14.50 -6.20
CA LYS A 95 17.45 -14.94 -4.83
C LYS A 95 16.94 -14.00 -3.75
N SER A 96 16.37 -12.84 -4.11
CA SER A 96 15.83 -11.89 -3.14
C SER A 96 14.57 -12.41 -2.47
N VAL A 97 14.35 -12.03 -1.21
CA VAL A 97 13.12 -12.35 -0.48
C VAL A 97 11.88 -11.84 -1.23
N GLY A 98 11.99 -10.69 -1.89
CA GLY A 98 10.93 -10.15 -2.75
C GLY A 98 10.57 -11.11 -3.90
N ALA A 99 11.56 -11.68 -4.60
CA ALA A 99 11.32 -12.66 -5.67
C ALA A 99 10.69 -13.94 -5.15
N GLN A 100 11.13 -14.43 -3.98
CA GLN A 100 10.55 -15.61 -3.35
C GLN A 100 9.07 -15.41 -2.99
N ILE A 101 8.73 -14.28 -2.38
CA ILE A 101 7.34 -13.92 -2.08
C ILE A 101 6.50 -13.87 -3.36
N LEU A 102 7.03 -13.26 -4.41
CA LEU A 102 6.33 -13.12 -5.68
C LEU A 102 6.12 -14.47 -6.38
N ASN A 103 7.12 -15.35 -6.33
CA ASN A 103 6.98 -16.71 -6.86
C ASN A 103 5.99 -17.54 -6.06
N TYR A 104 5.96 -17.36 -4.74
CA TYR A 104 4.96 -17.98 -3.89
C TYR A 104 3.54 -17.53 -4.26
N LEU A 105 3.35 -16.22 -4.43
CA LEU A 105 2.06 -15.64 -4.82
C LEU A 105 1.60 -16.09 -6.21
N LYS A 106 2.52 -16.21 -7.17
CA LYS A 106 2.22 -16.76 -8.50
C LYS A 106 1.77 -18.21 -8.45
N LYS A 107 2.41 -19.01 -7.58
CA LYS A 107 2.06 -20.44 -7.43
C LYS A 107 0.68 -20.66 -6.77
N GLN A 108 0.25 -19.75 -5.94
CA GLN A 108 -1.05 -19.85 -5.24
C GLN A 108 -2.22 -19.44 -6.13
N GLU A 109 -1.99 -19.18 -7.44
CA GLU A 109 -3.04 -18.63 -8.28
C GLU A 109 -3.91 -17.69 -7.46
N LEU A 110 -3.43 -16.47 -7.26
CA LEU A 110 -4.27 -15.45 -6.67
C LEU A 110 -5.42 -15.18 -7.65
N ALA A 111 -6.30 -16.18 -7.75
CA ALA A 111 -7.64 -16.10 -8.31
C ALA A 111 -8.47 -15.18 -7.41
N THR A 112 -8.06 -13.94 -7.32
CA THR A 112 -8.80 -12.94 -6.59
C THR A 112 -9.16 -11.85 -7.56
N ASP A 113 -10.16 -12.17 -8.39
CA ASP A 113 -10.99 -11.17 -9.06
C ASP A 113 -11.86 -10.38 -8.05
N VAL A 114 -11.51 -10.39 -6.78
CA VAL A 114 -12.19 -9.58 -5.78
C VAL A 114 -11.69 -8.15 -5.94
N ALA A 115 -12.50 -7.33 -6.59
CA ALA A 115 -12.25 -5.90 -6.68
C ALA A 115 -12.17 -5.29 -5.27
N VAL A 116 -11.04 -4.67 -4.96
CA VAL A 116 -10.84 -3.98 -3.68
C VAL A 116 -11.44 -2.58 -3.79
N ASP A 117 -12.38 -2.27 -2.91
CA ASP A 117 -13.01 -0.95 -2.83
C ASP A 117 -12.27 -0.06 -1.82
N PHE A 118 -11.69 1.03 -2.32
CA PHE A 118 -10.94 2.01 -1.54
C PHE A 118 -11.79 3.25 -1.17
N ASP A 119 -12.96 3.38 -1.73
CA ASP A 119 -13.72 4.63 -1.71
C ASP A 119 -14.90 4.57 -0.73
N THR A 120 -15.57 3.43 -0.63
CA THR A 120 -16.73 3.26 0.24
C THR A 120 -16.32 3.16 1.71
N SER A 121 -16.86 4.07 2.53
CA SER A 121 -16.68 4.04 3.99
C SER A 121 -17.43 2.85 4.60
N ASN A 122 -16.86 2.29 5.65
CA ASN A 122 -17.41 1.17 6.40
C ASN A 122 -17.16 1.36 7.89
N GLU A 123 -17.76 0.49 8.71
CA GLU A 123 -17.69 0.58 10.17
C GLU A 123 -16.25 0.55 10.70
N GLU A 124 -15.38 -0.26 10.11
CA GLU A 124 -13.98 -0.35 10.51
C GLU A 124 -13.19 0.91 10.14
N SER A 125 -13.44 1.51 8.97
CA SER A 125 -12.80 2.78 8.59
C SER A 125 -13.24 3.92 9.50
N ASP A 126 -14.53 4.00 9.85
CA ASP A 126 -15.05 5.02 10.75
C ASP A 126 -14.48 4.88 12.16
N LYS A 127 -14.34 3.65 12.63
CA LYS A 127 -13.67 3.32 13.91
C LYS A 127 -12.22 3.82 13.91
N ILE A 128 -11.46 3.55 12.85
CA ILE A 128 -10.08 4.02 12.71
C ILE A 128 -10.01 5.55 12.70
N LEU A 129 -10.91 6.23 11.97
CA LEU A 129 -10.98 7.69 11.94
C LEU A 129 -11.29 8.28 13.32
N LYS A 130 -12.21 7.69 14.07
CA LYS A 130 -12.50 8.08 15.45
C LYS A 130 -11.28 7.90 16.36
N LEU A 131 -10.60 6.75 16.28
CA LEU A 131 -9.41 6.45 17.08
C LEU A 131 -8.24 7.40 16.77
N ARG A 132 -8.12 7.88 15.53
CA ARG A 132 -7.09 8.87 15.15
C ARG A 132 -7.30 10.24 15.77
N LYS A 133 -8.55 10.61 16.08
CA LYS A 133 -8.89 11.88 16.74
C LYS A 133 -8.58 11.83 18.25
N VAL A 134 -8.53 10.65 18.84
CA VAL A 134 -8.22 10.48 20.25
C VAL A 134 -6.71 10.60 20.48
N LYS A 135 -6.30 11.41 21.44
CA LYS A 135 -4.91 11.49 21.88
C LYS A 135 -4.53 10.21 22.63
N MET A 136 -4.04 9.21 21.90
CA MET A 136 -3.60 7.96 22.52
C MET A 136 -2.27 8.16 23.26
N VAL A 137 -2.19 7.60 24.45
CA VAL A 137 -0.91 7.46 25.15
C VAL A 137 -0.07 6.45 24.36
N ARG A 138 1.09 6.88 23.90
CA ARG A 138 2.02 6.06 23.13
C ARG A 138 3.27 5.81 23.95
N TYR A 139 3.93 4.69 23.69
CA TYR A 139 5.28 4.50 24.20
C TYR A 139 6.18 5.62 23.68
N GLN A 140 6.90 6.25 24.61
CA GLN A 140 7.93 7.20 24.26
C GLN A 140 9.10 6.40 23.67
N GLU A 141 9.48 6.71 22.44
CA GLU A 141 10.72 6.16 21.88
C GLU A 141 11.90 6.69 22.69
N ASN A 142 12.93 5.86 22.86
CA ASN A 142 14.13 6.27 23.56
C ASN A 142 14.70 7.54 22.92
N PRO A 143 14.72 8.68 23.62
CA PRO A 143 15.10 9.96 23.03
C PRO A 143 16.59 10.02 22.69
N THR A 144 17.39 9.20 23.37
CA THR A 144 18.84 9.14 23.17
C THR A 144 19.34 7.70 23.12
N LYS A 145 20.47 7.51 22.42
CA LYS A 145 21.18 6.23 22.44
C LYS A 145 21.56 5.89 23.89
N ASN A 146 21.31 4.67 24.33
CA ASN A 146 21.52 4.18 25.68
C ASN A 146 20.57 4.76 26.76
N TRP A 147 19.41 5.29 26.36
CA TRP A 147 18.37 5.67 27.32
C TRP A 147 17.65 4.41 27.81
N GLY A 148 17.44 4.31 29.12
CA GLY A 148 16.70 3.22 29.76
C GLY A 148 17.40 2.67 31.00
N PRO A 149 16.74 1.76 31.76
CA PRO A 149 17.28 1.23 33.02
C PRO A 149 18.54 0.41 32.86
N MET A 150 18.84 -0.05 31.65
CA MET A 150 20.08 -0.79 31.33
C MET A 150 21.19 0.11 30.75
N ALA A 151 20.95 1.42 30.65
CA ALA A 151 21.95 2.35 30.17
C ALA A 151 23.09 2.46 31.20
N ARG A 152 24.34 2.23 30.76
CA ARG A 152 25.50 2.44 31.62
C ARG A 152 25.64 3.92 31.94
N PRO A 153 25.83 4.31 33.21
CA PRO A 153 26.21 5.67 33.54
C PRO A 153 27.51 6.01 32.85
N LYS A 154 27.62 7.25 32.38
CA LYS A 154 28.86 7.77 31.81
C LYS A 154 29.88 8.04 32.91
#